data_7e11fb000645da81f7c4358c1ba3a0e4
#
_entry.id   7e11fb000645da81f7c4358c1ba3a0e4
#
_cell.length_a   1.000
_cell.length_b   1.000
_cell.length_c   1.000
_cell.angle_alpha   90.00
_cell.angle_beta   90.00
_cell.angle_gamma   90.00
#
_symmetry.space_group_name_H-M   'P 1'
#
loop_
_entity.id
_entity.type
_entity.pdbx_description
1 polymer ?
#
loop_
_entity_poly.entity_id
_entity_poly.type
_entity_poly.pdbx_seq_one_letter_code
_entity_poly.pdbx_strand_id
1 'polypeptide(L)'
;MAEIKGKNVLITGGAGFIGSHLTDTLLAAGAEKVVIVDNFFLGKERNIAEAKANYPGRVTVYRDDARDLGTMKAVMKKEDVEVVFNLATIALNYSFFNPFTAYKVNVDIAETLMHLMEDGVFKTLVHSSSSEAYGTAEYSPMDEEHPMHPTTPYAAGKAAADLMIMSFYNVWHYDISIIRPFNNYGPRQNDLALAAIIPLTARRILHGEKPVLEGTGLQTRDFINVHDTARAFRLAYENEKSRGHIVNLGSGIEISMKAVVEEICAYFDYQGEIEYRPGRPADVQRLCADAKLARELLGFTPEVNFKDGLKETLDWYKVNQQE
;
A
#
# COMPACT_ATOMS: atom_id res chain seq x y z
N MET A 1 12.17 -3.81 21.76
CA MET A 1 11.14 -3.92 20.71
C MET A 1 9.85 -3.39 21.29
N ALA A 2 9.21 -2.47 20.60
CA ALA A 2 7.88 -2.02 20.94
C ALA A 2 6.87 -3.13 20.62
N GLU A 3 5.82 -3.28 21.42
CA GLU A 3 4.75 -4.25 21.15
C GLU A 3 3.50 -3.51 20.73
N ILE A 4 2.81 -4.00 19.69
CA ILE A 4 1.51 -3.46 19.28
C ILE A 4 0.39 -3.79 20.27
N LYS A 5 0.60 -4.81 21.10
CA LYS A 5 -0.35 -5.27 22.10
C LYS A 5 -0.73 -4.15 23.07
N GLY A 6 -2.03 -3.94 23.25
CA GLY A 6 -2.60 -2.92 24.13
C GLY A 6 -2.51 -1.48 23.61
N LYS A 7 -2.10 -1.27 22.33
CA LYS A 7 -2.01 0.05 21.71
C LYS A 7 -3.30 0.46 21.01
N ASN A 8 -3.66 1.74 21.13
CA ASN A 8 -4.64 2.38 20.28
C ASN A 8 -3.94 2.88 19.03
N VAL A 9 -4.31 2.33 17.88
CA VAL A 9 -3.68 2.65 16.61
C VAL A 9 -4.66 3.31 15.65
N LEU A 10 -4.18 4.24 14.83
CA LEU A 10 -4.96 4.82 13.75
C LEU A 10 -4.37 4.39 12.40
N ILE A 11 -5.25 3.99 11.48
CA ILE A 11 -4.90 3.68 10.11
C ILE A 11 -5.64 4.66 9.20
N THR A 12 -4.92 5.54 8.49
CA THR A 12 -5.50 6.29 7.39
C THR A 12 -5.63 5.39 6.17
N GLY A 13 -6.77 5.42 5.48
CA GLY A 13 -7.02 4.48 4.39
C GLY A 13 -7.26 3.02 4.85
N GLY A 14 -7.72 2.84 6.09
CA GLY A 14 -7.89 1.53 6.72
C GLY A 14 -9.01 0.67 6.12
N ALA A 15 -9.95 1.23 5.36
CA ALA A 15 -10.96 0.48 4.59
C ALA A 15 -10.48 0.13 3.17
N GLY A 16 -9.28 0.58 2.79
CA GLY A 16 -8.63 0.27 1.52
C GLY A 16 -8.03 -1.14 1.48
N PHE A 17 -7.30 -1.43 0.40
CA PHE A 17 -6.67 -2.72 0.14
C PHE A 17 -5.68 -3.11 1.26
N ILE A 18 -4.53 -2.45 1.33
CA ILE A 18 -3.48 -2.78 2.32
C ILE A 18 -3.95 -2.47 3.74
N GLY A 19 -4.67 -1.34 3.94
CA GLY A 19 -5.12 -0.90 5.25
C GLY A 19 -6.07 -1.88 5.94
N SER A 20 -6.93 -2.58 5.19
CA SER A 20 -7.83 -3.58 5.76
C SER A 20 -7.11 -4.86 6.22
N HIS A 21 -6.09 -5.30 5.49
CA HIS A 21 -5.23 -6.41 5.91
C HIS A 21 -4.35 -6.03 7.12
N LEU A 22 -3.87 -4.79 7.15
CA LEU A 22 -3.15 -4.28 8.31
C LEU A 22 -4.06 -4.21 9.54
N THR A 23 -5.33 -3.80 9.38
CA THR A 23 -6.33 -3.83 10.45
C THR A 23 -6.44 -5.24 11.07
N ASP A 24 -6.60 -6.28 10.23
CA ASP A 24 -6.67 -7.66 10.70
C ASP A 24 -5.37 -8.08 11.40
N THR A 25 -4.22 -7.74 10.83
CA THR A 25 -2.90 -8.07 11.37
C THR A 25 -2.65 -7.44 12.74
N LEU A 26 -3.01 -6.18 12.94
CA LEU A 26 -2.82 -5.48 14.20
C LEU A 26 -3.77 -5.97 15.28
N LEU A 27 -5.03 -6.25 14.93
CA LEU A 27 -6.00 -6.83 15.87
C LEU A 27 -5.58 -8.23 16.33
N ALA A 28 -5.13 -9.07 15.40
CA ALA A 28 -4.62 -10.41 15.72
C ALA A 28 -3.34 -10.36 16.59
N ALA A 29 -2.51 -9.33 16.43
CA ALA A 29 -1.34 -9.08 17.27
C ALA A 29 -1.68 -8.44 18.64
N GLY A 30 -2.95 -8.15 18.92
CA GLY A 30 -3.43 -7.68 20.21
C GLY A 30 -3.51 -6.17 20.37
N ALA A 31 -3.54 -5.36 19.29
CA ALA A 31 -3.84 -3.93 19.39
C ALA A 31 -5.16 -3.74 20.18
N GLU A 32 -5.19 -2.81 21.13
CA GLU A 32 -6.38 -2.57 21.94
C GLU A 32 -7.55 -2.08 21.07
N LYS A 33 -7.26 -1.11 20.22
CA LYS A 33 -8.22 -0.54 19.28
C LYS A 33 -7.55 -0.19 17.96
N VAL A 34 -8.25 -0.42 16.86
CA VAL A 34 -7.91 0.10 15.53
C VAL A 34 -8.93 1.15 15.12
N VAL A 35 -8.47 2.38 15.00
CA VAL A 35 -9.23 3.53 14.51
C VAL A 35 -8.94 3.69 13.02
N ILE A 36 -9.96 3.66 12.20
CA ILE A 36 -9.85 3.82 10.75
C ILE A 36 -10.38 5.21 10.38
N VAL A 37 -9.56 5.99 9.67
CA VAL A 37 -9.99 7.20 8.98
C VAL A 37 -9.90 6.94 7.48
N ASP A 38 -11.04 6.93 6.79
CA ASP A 38 -11.14 6.63 5.36
C ASP A 38 -12.28 7.44 4.74
N ASN A 39 -12.06 8.09 3.62
CA ASN A 39 -13.10 8.82 2.89
C ASN A 39 -13.94 7.92 1.98
N PHE A 40 -13.59 6.64 1.90
CA PHE A 40 -14.23 5.62 1.06
C PHE A 40 -14.20 5.94 -0.44
N PHE A 41 -13.18 6.64 -0.90
CA PHE A 41 -12.98 6.86 -2.33
C PHE A 41 -12.67 5.52 -3.07
N LEU A 42 -11.79 4.70 -2.49
CA LEU A 42 -11.52 3.32 -2.93
C LEU A 42 -11.76 2.30 -1.81
N GLY A 43 -11.80 2.74 -0.57
CA GLY A 43 -12.12 1.93 0.59
C GLY A 43 -13.55 1.38 0.52
N LYS A 44 -13.78 0.20 1.11
CA LYS A 44 -15.08 -0.48 1.08
C LYS A 44 -15.41 -1.04 2.46
N GLU A 45 -16.66 -0.88 2.91
CA GLU A 45 -17.14 -1.44 4.18
C GLU A 45 -16.90 -2.96 4.28
N ARG A 46 -17.06 -3.68 3.17
CA ARG A 46 -16.85 -5.13 3.12
C ARG A 46 -15.43 -5.54 3.49
N ASN A 47 -14.41 -4.69 3.21
CA ASN A 47 -13.01 -5.00 3.49
C ASN A 47 -12.73 -5.07 4.99
N ILE A 48 -13.52 -4.38 5.81
CA ILE A 48 -13.38 -4.29 7.27
C ILE A 48 -14.51 -4.99 8.03
N ALA A 49 -15.46 -5.60 7.30
CA ALA A 49 -16.63 -6.24 7.93
C ALA A 49 -16.22 -7.43 8.81
N GLU A 50 -15.29 -8.25 8.37
CA GLU A 50 -14.79 -9.39 9.12
C GLU A 50 -14.04 -8.96 10.39
N ALA A 51 -13.18 -7.94 10.30
CA ALA A 51 -12.49 -7.36 11.46
C ALA A 51 -13.50 -6.85 12.52
N LYS A 52 -14.55 -6.14 12.09
CA LYS A 52 -15.60 -5.67 12.99
C LYS A 52 -16.36 -6.82 13.66
N ALA A 53 -16.62 -7.90 12.92
CA ALA A 53 -17.34 -9.07 13.44
C ALA A 53 -16.49 -9.88 14.41
N ASN A 54 -15.23 -10.12 14.09
CA ASN A 54 -14.31 -10.93 14.90
C ASN A 54 -13.78 -10.20 16.14
N TYR A 55 -13.75 -8.85 16.10
CA TYR A 55 -13.26 -8.00 17.19
C TYR A 55 -14.27 -6.91 17.56
N PRO A 56 -15.43 -7.28 18.12
CA PRO A 56 -16.50 -6.33 18.42
C PRO A 56 -16.02 -5.25 19.41
N GLY A 57 -16.29 -3.98 19.07
CA GLY A 57 -15.90 -2.82 19.87
C GLY A 57 -14.42 -2.38 19.73
N ARG A 58 -13.57 -3.14 19.04
CA ARG A 58 -12.16 -2.79 18.84
C ARG A 58 -11.85 -2.11 17.49
N VAL A 59 -12.82 -2.01 16.60
CA VAL A 59 -12.71 -1.28 15.32
C VAL A 59 -13.67 -0.11 15.31
N THR A 60 -13.11 1.10 15.23
CA THR A 60 -13.90 2.35 15.09
C THR A 60 -13.59 2.96 13.73
N VAL A 61 -14.61 3.39 12.99
CA VAL A 61 -14.47 3.94 11.64
C VAL A 61 -15.00 5.36 11.59
N TYR A 62 -14.17 6.27 11.11
CA TYR A 62 -14.52 7.64 10.78
C TYR A 62 -14.49 7.80 9.26
N ARG A 63 -15.63 8.13 8.67
CA ARG A 63 -15.73 8.45 7.25
C ARG A 63 -15.34 9.92 7.06
N ASP A 64 -14.04 10.14 6.91
CA ASP A 64 -13.49 11.49 6.88
C ASP A 64 -12.21 11.58 6.03
N ASP A 65 -11.75 12.80 5.78
CA ASP A 65 -10.55 13.06 5.00
C ASP A 65 -9.32 13.24 5.92
N ALA A 66 -8.30 12.40 5.73
CA ALA A 66 -7.07 12.46 6.51
C ALA A 66 -6.25 13.76 6.32
N ARG A 67 -6.65 14.63 5.38
CA ARG A 67 -6.08 15.97 5.20
C ARG A 67 -6.69 17.01 6.16
N ASP A 68 -7.84 16.73 6.74
CA ASP A 68 -8.48 17.67 7.66
C ASP A 68 -7.80 17.62 9.03
N LEU A 69 -6.94 18.61 9.30
CA LEU A 69 -6.18 18.71 10.53
C LEU A 69 -7.08 18.75 11.77
N GLY A 70 -8.21 19.46 11.71
CA GLY A 70 -9.13 19.62 12.84
C GLY A 70 -9.80 18.30 13.20
N THR A 71 -10.33 17.61 12.19
CA THR A 71 -10.96 16.31 12.36
C THR A 71 -9.96 15.26 12.83
N MET A 72 -8.78 15.17 12.20
CA MET A 72 -7.74 14.23 12.59
C MET A 72 -7.32 14.44 14.05
N LYS A 73 -7.11 15.70 14.48
CA LYS A 73 -6.77 16.04 15.86
C LYS A 73 -7.87 15.63 16.84
N ALA A 74 -9.12 15.90 16.49
CA ALA A 74 -10.27 15.55 17.34
C ALA A 74 -10.42 14.01 17.49
N VAL A 75 -10.32 13.28 16.37
CA VAL A 75 -10.41 11.81 16.35
C VAL A 75 -9.27 11.20 17.17
N MET A 76 -8.01 11.59 16.91
CA MET A 76 -6.86 11.03 17.62
C MET A 76 -6.91 11.26 19.13
N LYS A 77 -7.31 12.46 19.57
CA LYS A 77 -7.47 12.77 20.99
C LYS A 77 -8.63 12.00 21.63
N LYS A 78 -9.77 11.88 20.95
CA LYS A 78 -10.95 11.15 21.45
C LYS A 78 -10.65 9.66 21.64
N GLU A 79 -9.90 9.08 20.72
CA GLU A 79 -9.59 7.64 20.70
C GLU A 79 -8.25 7.30 21.38
N ASP A 80 -7.58 8.29 21.98
CA ASP A 80 -6.28 8.15 22.65
C ASP A 80 -5.24 7.42 21.78
N VAL A 81 -5.09 7.89 20.54
CA VAL A 81 -4.22 7.27 19.52
C VAL A 81 -2.76 7.46 19.88
N GLU A 82 -2.00 6.37 19.91
CA GLU A 82 -0.56 6.38 20.19
C GLU A 82 0.28 6.21 18.91
N VAL A 83 -0.22 5.42 17.95
CA VAL A 83 0.51 5.00 16.74
C VAL A 83 -0.34 5.28 15.51
N VAL A 84 0.27 5.85 14.49
CA VAL A 84 -0.38 6.11 13.20
C VAL A 84 0.29 5.31 12.10
N PHE A 85 -0.51 4.55 11.35
CA PHE A 85 -0.13 3.94 10.09
C PHE A 85 -0.76 4.75 8.96
N ASN A 86 0.07 5.44 8.17
CA ASN A 86 -0.42 6.29 7.09
C ASN A 86 -0.43 5.53 5.75
N LEU A 87 -1.60 5.02 5.36
CA LEU A 87 -1.79 4.30 4.10
C LEU A 87 -2.77 4.99 3.15
N ALA A 88 -3.41 6.08 3.58
CA ALA A 88 -4.30 6.85 2.71
C ALA A 88 -3.52 7.44 1.52
N THR A 89 -4.05 7.25 0.33
CA THR A 89 -3.45 7.71 -0.92
C THR A 89 -4.51 7.73 -2.03
N ILE A 90 -4.17 8.34 -3.15
CA ILE A 90 -4.91 8.21 -4.40
C ILE A 90 -4.20 7.17 -5.29
N ALA A 91 -4.94 6.33 -5.98
CA ALA A 91 -4.37 5.34 -6.89
C ALA A 91 -3.54 5.98 -8.01
N LEU A 92 -2.42 5.34 -8.40
CA LEU A 92 -1.54 5.78 -9.49
C LEU A 92 -2.33 6.14 -10.76
N ASN A 93 -3.25 5.26 -11.18
CA ASN A 93 -4.03 5.45 -12.40
C ASN A 93 -4.91 6.71 -12.36
N TYR A 94 -5.29 7.21 -11.18
CA TYR A 94 -6.02 8.46 -11.04
C TYR A 94 -5.17 9.68 -11.44
N SER A 95 -3.85 9.61 -11.29
CA SER A 95 -2.96 10.72 -11.62
C SER A 95 -2.94 11.09 -13.11
N PHE A 96 -3.35 10.16 -13.99
CA PHE A 96 -3.48 10.43 -15.42
C PHE A 96 -4.71 11.32 -15.75
N PHE A 97 -5.70 11.37 -14.86
CA PHE A 97 -6.92 12.17 -15.03
C PHE A 97 -6.91 13.43 -14.16
N ASN A 98 -6.37 13.36 -12.95
CA ASN A 98 -6.34 14.44 -11.96
C ASN A 98 -4.96 14.57 -11.32
N PRO A 99 -3.95 15.05 -12.08
CA PRO A 99 -2.55 15.07 -11.66
C PRO A 99 -2.29 15.89 -10.39
N PHE A 100 -2.88 17.07 -10.30
CA PHE A 100 -2.69 17.94 -9.12
C PHE A 100 -3.28 17.35 -7.85
N THR A 101 -4.46 16.74 -7.94
CA THR A 101 -5.08 16.07 -6.79
C THR A 101 -4.26 14.87 -6.35
N ALA A 102 -3.77 14.06 -7.29
CA ALA A 102 -2.94 12.89 -6.98
C ALA A 102 -1.62 13.27 -6.28
N TYR A 103 -1.00 14.38 -6.69
CA TYR A 103 0.17 14.93 -6.01
C TYR A 103 -0.19 15.43 -4.61
N LYS A 104 -1.15 16.36 -4.52
CA LYS A 104 -1.49 17.08 -3.29
C LYS A 104 -1.97 16.16 -2.18
N VAL A 105 -2.82 15.18 -2.48
CA VAL A 105 -3.36 14.28 -1.44
C VAL A 105 -2.25 13.61 -0.65
N ASN A 106 -1.21 13.11 -1.30
CA ASN A 106 -0.09 12.45 -0.63
C ASN A 106 0.71 13.43 0.25
N VAL A 107 0.93 14.65 -0.24
CA VAL A 107 1.67 15.69 0.48
C VAL A 107 0.84 16.24 1.63
N ASP A 108 -0.42 16.63 1.38
CA ASP A 108 -1.29 17.26 2.38
C ASP A 108 -1.56 16.32 3.57
N ILE A 109 -1.72 15.00 3.35
CA ILE A 109 -1.87 14.03 4.45
C ILE A 109 -0.59 13.94 5.28
N ALA A 110 0.57 13.88 4.63
CA ALA A 110 1.85 13.83 5.32
C ALA A 110 2.07 15.10 6.14
N GLU A 111 1.78 16.28 5.59
CA GLU A 111 1.84 17.58 6.30
C GLU A 111 0.91 17.57 7.53
N THR A 112 -0.34 17.16 7.38
CA THR A 112 -1.30 17.04 8.49
C THR A 112 -0.75 16.16 9.61
N LEU A 113 -0.17 15.01 9.29
CA LEU A 113 0.39 14.11 10.28
C LEU A 113 1.64 14.67 10.96
N MET A 114 2.49 15.38 10.22
CA MET A 114 3.67 16.03 10.82
C MET A 114 3.24 17.13 11.81
N HIS A 115 2.26 17.96 11.47
CA HIS A 115 1.69 18.93 12.41
C HIS A 115 1.14 18.29 13.69
N LEU A 116 0.41 17.17 13.54
CA LEU A 116 -0.15 16.47 14.70
C LEU A 116 0.92 15.80 15.57
N MET A 117 2.00 15.32 14.96
CA MET A 117 3.13 14.76 15.68
C MET A 117 3.91 15.85 16.42
N GLU A 118 4.15 17.01 15.80
CA GLU A 118 4.75 18.18 16.43
C GLU A 118 3.92 18.68 17.62
N ASP A 119 2.60 18.69 17.50
CA ASP A 119 1.65 19.00 18.59
C ASP A 119 1.60 17.91 19.69
N GLY A 120 2.34 16.82 19.57
CA GLY A 120 2.37 15.70 20.52
C GLY A 120 1.07 14.92 20.62
N VAL A 121 0.24 14.93 19.57
CA VAL A 121 -1.06 14.25 19.54
C VAL A 121 -0.89 12.73 19.45
N PHE A 122 0.14 12.24 18.81
CA PHE A 122 0.53 10.83 18.77
C PHE A 122 2.06 10.71 18.77
N LYS A 123 2.60 9.50 18.96
CA LYS A 123 4.03 9.28 19.16
C LYS A 123 4.76 8.71 17.95
N THR A 124 4.21 7.68 17.33
CA THR A 124 4.90 6.91 16.29
C THR A 124 4.18 6.98 14.97
N LEU A 125 4.90 7.27 13.89
CA LEU A 125 4.42 7.24 12.51
C LEU A 125 5.08 6.09 11.73
N VAL A 126 4.28 5.24 11.12
CA VAL A 126 4.71 4.31 10.06
C VAL A 126 4.05 4.75 8.76
N HIS A 127 4.84 5.33 7.86
CA HIS A 127 4.33 5.89 6.59
C HIS A 127 4.49 4.92 5.44
N SER A 128 3.47 4.83 4.59
CA SER A 128 3.52 4.08 3.33
C SER A 128 3.95 4.97 2.17
N SER A 129 5.17 4.75 1.70
CA SER A 129 5.69 5.26 0.42
C SER A 129 5.24 4.39 -0.75
N SER A 130 5.97 4.43 -1.87
CA SER A 130 5.78 3.60 -3.05
C SER A 130 7.08 3.47 -3.83
N SER A 131 7.37 2.30 -4.42
CA SER A 131 8.49 2.11 -5.35
C SER A 131 8.42 3.02 -6.58
N GLU A 132 7.25 3.52 -6.93
CA GLU A 132 7.07 4.50 -8.01
C GLU A 132 7.86 5.81 -7.78
N ALA A 133 8.21 6.15 -6.51
CA ALA A 133 9.07 7.29 -6.19
C ALA A 133 10.45 7.21 -6.84
N TYR A 134 10.93 6.01 -7.14
CA TYR A 134 12.20 5.81 -7.84
C TYR A 134 12.10 6.07 -9.36
N GLY A 135 10.92 5.81 -9.96
CA GLY A 135 10.81 5.72 -11.41
C GLY A 135 11.40 4.41 -11.96
N THR A 136 11.82 4.41 -13.22
CA THR A 136 12.44 3.23 -13.84
C THR A 136 13.83 2.96 -13.25
N ALA A 137 14.09 1.68 -12.96
CA ALA A 137 15.35 1.26 -12.38
C ALA A 137 16.57 1.67 -13.24
N GLU A 138 17.51 2.40 -12.63
CA GLU A 138 18.84 2.66 -13.21
C GLU A 138 19.78 1.48 -12.98
N TYR A 139 19.60 0.80 -11.87
CA TYR A 139 20.23 -0.49 -11.56
C TYR A 139 19.22 -1.41 -10.82
N SER A 140 19.47 -2.71 -10.86
CA SER A 140 18.57 -3.70 -10.24
C SER A 140 19.40 -4.85 -9.65
N PRO A 141 19.03 -5.33 -8.44
CA PRO A 141 17.90 -4.87 -7.63
C PRO A 141 18.10 -3.45 -7.08
N MET A 142 16.98 -2.72 -6.81
CA MET A 142 16.97 -1.34 -6.34
C MET A 142 17.03 -1.33 -4.82
N ASP A 143 18.08 -0.77 -4.25
CA ASP A 143 18.19 -0.50 -2.82
C ASP A 143 17.61 0.88 -2.44
N GLU A 144 17.72 1.27 -1.19
CA GLU A 144 17.18 2.53 -0.68
C GLU A 144 18.00 3.76 -1.08
N GLU A 145 19.24 3.55 -1.57
CA GLU A 145 20.12 4.61 -2.12
C GLU A 145 19.82 4.88 -3.61
N HIS A 146 18.94 4.09 -4.24
CA HIS A 146 18.56 4.30 -5.63
C HIS A 146 17.98 5.71 -5.82
N PRO A 147 18.42 6.47 -6.86
CA PRO A 147 17.94 7.83 -7.08
C PRO A 147 16.44 7.87 -7.33
N MET A 148 15.79 8.94 -6.85
CA MET A 148 14.35 9.16 -7.04
C MET A 148 14.13 10.01 -8.30
N HIS A 149 13.54 9.39 -9.33
CA HIS A 149 13.13 10.01 -10.58
C HIS A 149 11.66 9.73 -10.89
N PRO A 150 10.73 10.26 -10.04
CA PRO A 150 9.31 9.98 -10.19
C PRO A 150 8.78 10.41 -11.55
N THR A 151 8.10 9.53 -12.25
CA THR A 151 7.62 9.76 -13.63
C THR A 151 6.17 10.22 -13.70
N THR A 152 5.43 10.15 -12.60
CA THR A 152 4.01 10.53 -12.53
C THR A 152 3.75 11.50 -11.38
N PRO A 153 2.66 12.32 -11.43
CA PRO A 153 2.28 13.18 -10.31
C PRO A 153 2.01 12.43 -8.99
N TYR A 154 1.48 11.20 -9.06
CA TYR A 154 1.36 10.32 -7.91
C TYR A 154 2.73 10.01 -7.28
N ALA A 155 3.66 9.56 -8.11
CA ALA A 155 5.02 9.21 -7.68
C ALA A 155 5.77 10.43 -7.10
N ALA A 156 5.62 11.60 -7.75
CA ALA A 156 6.17 12.85 -7.25
C ALA A 156 5.59 13.25 -5.88
N GLY A 157 4.28 13.04 -5.66
CA GLY A 157 3.64 13.28 -4.37
C GLY A 157 4.15 12.34 -3.27
N LYS A 158 4.38 11.06 -3.59
CA LYS A 158 4.97 10.09 -2.65
C LYS A 158 6.42 10.46 -2.30
N ALA A 159 7.24 10.79 -3.30
CA ALA A 159 8.62 11.22 -3.08
C ALA A 159 8.70 12.51 -2.23
N ALA A 160 7.83 13.48 -2.50
CA ALA A 160 7.76 14.73 -1.73
C ALA A 160 7.37 14.48 -0.26
N ALA A 161 6.39 13.59 -0.02
CA ALA A 161 5.99 13.19 1.32
C ALA A 161 7.14 12.50 2.08
N ASP A 162 7.85 11.57 1.42
CA ASP A 162 9.01 10.89 2.01
C ASP A 162 10.09 11.89 2.44
N LEU A 163 10.47 12.81 1.54
CA LEU A 163 11.51 13.83 1.82
C LEU A 163 11.11 14.75 2.97
N MET A 164 9.85 15.18 3.01
CA MET A 164 9.33 16.01 4.09
C MET A 164 9.36 15.25 5.42
N ILE A 165 8.82 14.05 5.49
CA ILE A 165 8.79 13.23 6.71
C ILE A 165 10.21 12.95 7.22
N MET A 166 11.14 12.59 6.32
CA MET A 166 12.53 12.35 6.69
C MET A 166 13.25 13.61 7.18
N SER A 167 12.88 14.79 6.68
CA SER A 167 13.43 16.05 7.18
C SER A 167 13.08 16.29 8.65
N PHE A 168 11.86 15.96 9.07
CA PHE A 168 11.44 16.00 10.47
C PHE A 168 12.23 15.02 11.34
N TYR A 169 12.48 13.81 10.86
CA TYR A 169 13.35 12.88 11.56
C TYR A 169 14.78 13.44 11.73
N ASN A 170 15.35 13.99 10.68
CA ASN A 170 16.72 14.48 10.68
C ASN A 170 16.92 15.66 11.67
N VAL A 171 15.89 16.51 11.85
CA VAL A 171 15.99 17.71 12.71
C VAL A 171 15.55 17.42 14.15
N TRP A 172 14.45 16.70 14.34
CA TRP A 172 13.82 16.53 15.66
C TRP A 172 13.82 15.09 16.17
N HIS A 173 14.31 14.14 15.40
CA HIS A 173 14.37 12.71 15.74
C HIS A 173 13.01 12.14 16.18
N TYR A 174 11.93 12.53 15.49
CA TYR A 174 10.61 11.99 15.72
C TYR A 174 10.58 10.48 15.43
N ASP A 175 9.71 9.75 16.12
CA ASP A 175 9.58 8.30 16.01
C ASP A 175 8.89 7.89 14.70
N ILE A 176 9.65 7.88 13.61
CA ILE A 176 9.16 7.73 12.23
C ILE A 176 9.88 6.58 11.53
N SER A 177 9.09 5.76 10.80
CA SER A 177 9.58 4.78 9.82
C SER A 177 8.82 4.94 8.51
N ILE A 178 9.49 4.76 7.38
CA ILE A 178 8.86 4.75 6.05
C ILE A 178 9.02 3.37 5.43
N ILE A 179 7.92 2.76 5.02
CA ILE A 179 7.92 1.51 4.25
C ILE A 179 7.59 1.85 2.79
N ARG A 180 8.44 1.39 1.88
CA ARG A 180 8.30 1.59 0.44
C ARG A 180 7.97 0.28 -0.26
N PRO A 181 6.68 -0.11 -0.31
CA PRO A 181 6.30 -1.35 -0.95
C PRO A 181 6.42 -1.25 -2.46
N PHE A 182 6.83 -2.35 -3.08
CA PHE A 182 6.79 -2.56 -4.52
C PHE A 182 5.36 -2.97 -4.93
N ASN A 183 5.15 -3.73 -5.99
CA ASN A 183 3.79 -3.96 -6.48
C ASN A 183 3.00 -4.90 -5.57
N ASN A 184 2.09 -4.35 -4.79
CA ASN A 184 1.21 -5.15 -3.93
C ASN A 184 0.13 -5.86 -4.74
N TYR A 185 -0.17 -7.10 -4.35
CA TYR A 185 -1.30 -7.88 -4.86
C TYR A 185 -1.92 -8.73 -3.75
N GLY A 186 -3.18 -9.12 -3.92
CA GLY A 186 -3.88 -9.94 -2.94
C GLY A 186 -5.39 -9.69 -2.94
N PRO A 187 -6.13 -10.42 -2.08
CA PRO A 187 -7.55 -10.20 -1.83
C PRO A 187 -7.87 -8.75 -1.46
N ARG A 188 -9.10 -8.29 -1.71
CA ARG A 188 -9.61 -6.93 -1.41
C ARG A 188 -8.96 -5.81 -2.24
N GLN A 189 -8.06 -6.10 -3.19
CA GLN A 189 -7.54 -5.07 -4.10
C GLN A 189 -8.68 -4.55 -4.98
N ASN A 190 -8.67 -3.23 -5.26
CA ASN A 190 -9.70 -2.60 -6.10
C ASN A 190 -9.73 -3.23 -7.50
N ASP A 191 -10.91 -3.67 -7.93
CA ASP A 191 -11.18 -4.36 -9.20
C ASP A 191 -12.03 -3.54 -10.19
N LEU A 192 -12.40 -2.32 -9.81
CA LEU A 192 -13.19 -1.40 -10.60
C LEU A 192 -12.29 -0.38 -11.33
N ALA A 193 -12.82 0.82 -11.55
CA ALA A 193 -12.04 1.92 -12.08
C ALA A 193 -10.73 2.12 -11.30
N LEU A 194 -9.62 2.37 -11.99
CA LEU A 194 -8.28 2.52 -11.43
C LEU A 194 -7.63 1.21 -10.92
N ALA A 195 -8.18 0.05 -11.28
CA ALA A 195 -7.63 -1.25 -10.88
C ALA A 195 -6.22 -1.49 -11.44
N ALA A 196 -5.43 -2.26 -10.69
CA ALA A 196 -4.15 -2.79 -11.15
C ALA A 196 -4.35 -3.99 -12.11
N ILE A 197 -3.27 -4.49 -12.70
CA ILE A 197 -3.33 -5.52 -13.76
C ILE A 197 -3.99 -6.82 -13.29
N ILE A 198 -3.69 -7.31 -12.09
CA ILE A 198 -4.23 -8.59 -11.59
C ILE A 198 -5.76 -8.50 -11.41
N PRO A 199 -6.31 -7.56 -10.61
CA PRO A 199 -7.75 -7.44 -10.45
C PRO A 199 -8.47 -7.11 -11.76
N LEU A 200 -7.88 -6.25 -12.61
CA LEU A 200 -8.48 -5.89 -13.88
C LEU A 200 -8.59 -7.09 -14.83
N THR A 201 -7.52 -7.88 -14.95
CA THR A 201 -7.49 -9.07 -15.80
C THR A 201 -8.46 -10.14 -15.29
N ALA A 202 -8.46 -10.42 -13.98
CA ALA A 202 -9.39 -11.36 -13.37
C ALA A 202 -10.86 -10.96 -13.62
N ARG A 203 -11.19 -9.70 -13.36
CA ARG A 203 -12.54 -9.17 -13.57
C ARG A 203 -12.98 -9.29 -15.03
N ARG A 204 -12.12 -8.91 -15.98
CA ARG A 204 -12.45 -9.00 -17.41
C ARG A 204 -12.78 -10.43 -17.82
N ILE A 205 -11.96 -11.40 -17.44
CA ILE A 205 -12.21 -12.81 -17.74
C ILE A 205 -13.51 -13.30 -17.11
N LEU A 206 -13.77 -12.96 -15.85
CA LEU A 206 -15.00 -13.34 -15.13
C LEU A 206 -16.27 -12.76 -15.77
N HIS A 207 -16.17 -11.63 -16.49
CA HIS A 207 -17.27 -11.02 -17.23
C HIS A 207 -17.30 -11.41 -18.72
N GLY A 208 -16.47 -12.36 -19.14
CA GLY A 208 -16.40 -12.80 -20.54
C GLY A 208 -15.72 -11.82 -21.49
N GLU A 209 -14.97 -10.85 -20.94
CA GLU A 209 -14.21 -9.88 -21.72
C GLU A 209 -12.79 -10.36 -21.98
N LYS A 210 -12.15 -9.85 -23.05
CA LYS A 210 -10.73 -10.14 -23.34
C LYS A 210 -9.81 -9.49 -22.28
N PRO A 211 -8.79 -10.22 -21.76
CA PRO A 211 -7.68 -9.62 -21.03
C PRO A 211 -6.99 -8.54 -21.86
N VAL A 212 -6.44 -7.52 -21.21
CA VAL A 212 -5.76 -6.41 -21.87
C VAL A 212 -4.32 -6.31 -21.36
N LEU A 213 -3.38 -6.19 -22.29
CA LEU A 213 -2.00 -5.81 -22.04
C LEU A 213 -1.71 -4.45 -22.67
N GLU A 214 -1.15 -3.54 -21.89
CA GLU A 214 -0.68 -2.25 -22.37
C GLU A 214 0.80 -2.36 -22.80
N GLY A 215 1.13 -1.80 -23.96
CA GLY A 215 2.48 -1.93 -24.56
C GLY A 215 2.79 -3.35 -25.00
N THR A 216 4.05 -3.76 -24.86
CA THR A 216 4.53 -5.11 -25.20
C THR A 216 4.24 -6.16 -24.11
N GLY A 217 3.91 -5.73 -22.90
CA GLY A 217 3.83 -6.58 -21.74
C GLY A 217 5.17 -7.06 -21.18
N LEU A 218 6.29 -6.59 -21.73
CA LEU A 218 7.64 -6.97 -21.29
C LEU A 218 8.16 -6.16 -20.10
N GLN A 219 7.48 -5.07 -19.74
CA GLN A 219 7.78 -4.34 -18.51
C GLN A 219 7.63 -5.25 -17.30
N THR A 220 8.57 -5.15 -16.34
CA THR A 220 8.63 -6.04 -15.18
C THR A 220 8.30 -5.33 -13.90
N ARG A 221 7.74 -6.07 -12.96
CA ARG A 221 7.49 -5.62 -11.58
C ARG A 221 7.89 -6.71 -10.59
N ASP A 222 8.26 -6.26 -9.41
CA ASP A 222 8.39 -7.10 -8.23
C ASP A 222 7.05 -7.11 -7.48
N PHE A 223 6.41 -8.27 -7.43
CA PHE A 223 5.13 -8.43 -6.77
C PHE A 223 5.30 -8.96 -5.35
N ILE A 224 4.69 -8.25 -4.39
CA ILE A 224 4.64 -8.66 -3.00
C ILE A 224 3.19 -8.88 -2.55
N ASN A 225 2.95 -9.97 -1.83
CA ASN A 225 1.62 -10.28 -1.32
C ASN A 225 1.22 -9.33 -0.19
N VAL A 226 -0.06 -8.98 -0.14
CA VAL A 226 -0.61 -8.03 0.82
C VAL A 226 -0.49 -8.50 2.28
N HIS A 227 -0.53 -9.81 2.54
CA HIS A 227 -0.31 -10.37 3.89
C HIS A 227 1.12 -10.09 4.37
N ASP A 228 2.11 -10.29 3.50
CA ASP A 228 3.50 -9.94 3.79
C ASP A 228 3.66 -8.44 4.01
N THR A 229 3.01 -7.62 3.20
CA THR A 229 3.04 -6.17 3.36
C THR A 229 2.45 -5.74 4.70
N ALA A 230 1.28 -6.24 5.08
CA ALA A 230 0.66 -5.93 6.37
C ALA A 230 1.55 -6.37 7.55
N ARG A 231 2.17 -7.55 7.45
CA ARG A 231 3.14 -8.03 8.44
C ARG A 231 4.36 -7.12 8.55
N ALA A 232 4.90 -6.64 7.42
CA ALA A 232 6.05 -5.74 7.42
C ALA A 232 5.74 -4.38 8.06
N PHE A 233 4.54 -3.81 7.85
CA PHE A 233 4.11 -2.59 8.54
C PHE A 233 4.07 -2.77 10.06
N ARG A 234 3.55 -3.90 10.55
CA ARG A 234 3.59 -4.22 11.97
C ARG A 234 5.03 -4.33 12.48
N LEU A 235 5.88 -5.09 11.78
CA LEU A 235 7.29 -5.25 12.14
C LEU A 235 8.05 -3.91 12.14
N ALA A 236 7.71 -2.99 11.23
CA ALA A 236 8.30 -1.66 11.21
C ALA A 236 7.99 -0.86 12.49
N TYR A 237 6.78 -0.98 13.02
CA TYR A 237 6.45 -0.41 14.32
C TYR A 237 7.22 -1.11 15.46
N GLU A 238 7.21 -2.44 15.48
CA GLU A 238 7.76 -3.25 16.57
C GLU A 238 9.30 -3.18 16.67
N ASN A 239 10.00 -2.90 15.56
CA ASN A 239 11.46 -2.80 15.52
C ASN A 239 11.93 -1.35 15.45
N GLU A 240 12.35 -0.80 16.58
CA GLU A 240 12.85 0.57 16.70
C GLU A 240 14.05 0.88 15.79
N LYS A 241 14.77 -0.13 15.32
CA LYS A 241 15.87 0.02 14.34
C LYS A 241 15.41 0.57 12.98
N SER A 242 14.12 0.47 12.67
CA SER A 242 13.54 1.04 11.44
C SER A 242 13.39 2.57 11.49
N ARG A 243 13.54 3.18 12.68
CA ARG A 243 13.35 4.62 12.83
C ARG A 243 14.41 5.41 12.07
N GLY A 244 13.94 6.42 11.34
CA GLY A 244 14.79 7.20 10.47
C GLY A 244 15.22 6.52 9.19
N HIS A 245 14.60 5.39 8.85
CA HIS A 245 14.88 4.69 7.61
C HIS A 245 13.66 4.66 6.69
N ILE A 246 13.94 4.72 5.39
CA ILE A 246 13.05 4.27 4.33
C ILE A 246 13.43 2.82 4.07
N VAL A 247 12.46 1.90 4.04
CA VAL A 247 12.74 0.46 3.89
C VAL A 247 11.96 -0.08 2.70
N ASN A 248 12.67 -0.58 1.70
CA ASN A 248 12.08 -1.24 0.54
C ASN A 248 11.43 -2.57 0.92
N LEU A 249 10.25 -2.81 0.35
CA LEU A 249 9.49 -4.02 0.60
C LEU A 249 9.09 -4.68 -0.72
N GLY A 250 9.74 -5.78 -1.05
CA GLY A 250 9.51 -6.57 -2.26
C GLY A 250 9.92 -8.02 -2.09
N SER A 251 9.69 -8.82 -3.12
CA SER A 251 10.10 -10.22 -3.18
C SER A 251 11.53 -10.42 -3.70
N GLY A 252 12.08 -9.43 -4.40
CA GLY A 252 13.34 -9.52 -5.13
C GLY A 252 13.22 -10.29 -6.45
N ILE A 253 11.99 -10.56 -6.91
CA ILE A 253 11.73 -11.34 -8.13
C ILE A 253 10.97 -10.48 -9.15
N GLU A 254 11.55 -10.34 -10.34
CA GLU A 254 10.90 -9.64 -11.44
C GLU A 254 9.98 -10.56 -12.23
N ILE A 255 8.73 -10.12 -12.43
CA ILE A 255 7.75 -10.82 -13.27
C ILE A 255 7.25 -9.84 -14.34
N SER A 256 7.24 -10.27 -15.62
CA SER A 256 6.71 -9.44 -16.69
C SER A 256 5.18 -9.35 -16.63
N MET A 257 4.60 -8.23 -17.07
CA MET A 257 3.15 -8.07 -17.12
C MET A 257 2.49 -9.13 -18.00
N LYS A 258 3.18 -9.55 -19.07
CA LYS A 258 2.72 -10.64 -19.93
C LYS A 258 2.64 -11.95 -19.15
N ALA A 259 3.66 -12.33 -18.41
CA ALA A 259 3.65 -13.55 -17.61
C ALA A 259 2.52 -13.55 -16.54
N VAL A 260 2.27 -12.40 -15.92
CA VAL A 260 1.16 -12.25 -14.97
C VAL A 260 -0.19 -12.50 -15.64
N VAL A 261 -0.43 -11.92 -16.82
CA VAL A 261 -1.69 -12.11 -17.54
C VAL A 261 -1.83 -13.56 -18.02
N GLU A 262 -0.76 -14.18 -18.52
CA GLU A 262 -0.76 -15.58 -18.95
C GLU A 262 -1.06 -16.55 -17.80
N GLU A 263 -0.49 -16.34 -16.60
CA GLU A 263 -0.81 -17.13 -15.39
C GLU A 263 -2.30 -16.96 -14.98
N ILE A 264 -2.85 -15.76 -15.08
CA ILE A 264 -4.27 -15.52 -14.80
C ILE A 264 -5.17 -16.22 -15.83
N CYS A 265 -4.82 -16.13 -17.13
CA CYS A 265 -5.52 -16.84 -18.19
C CYS A 265 -5.51 -18.36 -17.95
N ALA A 266 -4.35 -18.92 -17.60
CA ALA A 266 -4.20 -20.34 -17.28
C ALA A 266 -5.07 -20.75 -16.08
N TYR A 267 -5.10 -19.94 -15.03
CA TYR A 267 -5.93 -20.21 -13.85
C TYR A 267 -7.44 -20.27 -14.17
N PHE A 268 -7.93 -19.43 -15.08
CA PHE A 268 -9.34 -19.40 -15.49
C PHE A 268 -9.65 -20.32 -16.69
N ASP A 269 -8.67 -21.09 -17.19
CA ASP A 269 -8.78 -21.87 -18.43
C ASP A 269 -9.26 -21.01 -19.62
N TYR A 270 -8.78 -19.77 -19.69
CA TYR A 270 -9.16 -18.83 -20.74
C TYR A 270 -8.43 -19.15 -22.06
N GLN A 271 -9.20 -19.48 -23.10
CA GLN A 271 -8.67 -19.87 -24.42
C GLN A 271 -8.79 -18.77 -25.47
N GLY A 272 -9.24 -17.59 -25.09
CA GLY A 272 -9.40 -16.45 -26.00
C GLY A 272 -8.10 -15.69 -26.24
N GLU A 273 -8.21 -14.65 -27.06
CA GLU A 273 -7.09 -13.76 -27.37
C GLU A 273 -6.86 -12.71 -26.27
N ILE A 274 -5.60 -12.34 -26.05
CA ILE A 274 -5.22 -11.16 -25.23
C ILE A 274 -5.21 -9.95 -26.16
N GLU A 275 -5.91 -8.90 -25.77
CA GLU A 275 -5.94 -7.61 -26.47
C GLU A 275 -4.71 -6.77 -26.10
N TYR A 276 -3.92 -6.34 -27.09
CA TYR A 276 -2.81 -5.44 -26.89
C TYR A 276 -3.24 -4.00 -27.21
N ARG A 277 -2.96 -3.08 -26.26
CA ARG A 277 -3.24 -1.64 -26.39
C ARG A 277 -1.94 -0.84 -26.37
N PRO A 278 -1.95 0.42 -26.83
CA PRO A 278 -0.80 1.31 -26.66
C PRO A 278 -0.34 1.36 -25.20
N GLY A 279 0.98 1.43 -24.99
CA GLY A 279 1.56 1.59 -23.65
C GLY A 279 1.15 2.92 -22.99
N ARG A 280 1.11 2.94 -21.68
CA ARG A 280 0.81 4.16 -20.92
C ARG A 280 1.97 5.15 -21.04
N PRO A 281 1.67 6.46 -21.11
CA PRO A 281 2.71 7.48 -21.01
C PRO A 281 3.49 7.32 -19.68
N ALA A 282 4.80 7.49 -19.75
CA ALA A 282 5.69 7.44 -18.58
C ALA A 282 5.62 6.12 -17.75
N ASP A 283 5.23 5.01 -18.39
CA ASP A 283 5.20 3.70 -17.73
C ASP A 283 6.61 3.27 -17.35
N VAL A 284 6.77 2.90 -16.10
CA VAL A 284 8.03 2.39 -15.56
C VAL A 284 8.36 1.05 -16.23
N GLN A 285 9.57 0.90 -16.75
CA GLN A 285 9.96 -0.30 -17.49
C GLN A 285 10.35 -1.45 -16.57
N ARG A 286 11.00 -1.14 -15.44
CA ARG A 286 11.56 -2.15 -14.55
C ARG A 286 11.50 -1.71 -13.09
N LEU A 287 11.01 -2.57 -12.22
CA LEU A 287 11.04 -2.41 -10.76
C LEU A 287 11.34 -3.75 -10.10
N CYS A 288 12.41 -3.80 -9.29
CA CYS A 288 12.81 -4.97 -8.49
C CYS A 288 13.49 -4.49 -7.20
N ALA A 289 12.99 -4.90 -6.05
CA ALA A 289 13.52 -4.49 -4.76
C ALA A 289 14.80 -5.24 -4.37
N ASP A 290 15.77 -4.54 -3.81
CA ASP A 290 16.65 -5.15 -2.83
C ASP A 290 15.95 -5.07 -1.45
N ALA A 291 15.59 -6.21 -0.90
CA ALA A 291 14.95 -6.31 0.40
C ALA A 291 15.96 -6.60 1.54
N LYS A 292 17.24 -6.29 1.33
CA LYS A 292 18.29 -6.53 2.32
C LYS A 292 18.03 -5.73 3.60
N LEU A 293 17.72 -4.44 3.49
CA LEU A 293 17.47 -3.59 4.65
C LEU A 293 16.24 -4.03 5.43
N ALA A 294 15.18 -4.51 4.75
CA ALA A 294 14.01 -5.10 5.41
C ALA A 294 14.39 -6.33 6.27
N ARG A 295 15.27 -7.19 5.76
CA ARG A 295 15.79 -8.33 6.55
C ARG A 295 16.59 -7.86 7.75
N GLU A 296 17.47 -6.90 7.60
CA GLU A 296 18.39 -6.42 8.64
C GLU A 296 17.67 -5.63 9.75
N LEU A 297 16.78 -4.73 9.39
CA LEU A 297 16.11 -3.85 10.35
C LEU A 297 14.82 -4.44 10.91
N LEU A 298 14.06 -5.17 10.11
CA LEU A 298 12.75 -5.68 10.51
C LEU A 298 12.76 -7.19 10.81
N GLY A 299 13.80 -7.92 10.41
CA GLY A 299 13.77 -9.39 10.39
C GLY A 299 12.77 -9.94 9.36
N PHE A 300 12.45 -9.14 8.34
CA PHE A 300 11.41 -9.45 7.37
C PHE A 300 11.95 -10.24 6.17
N THR A 301 11.24 -11.30 5.82
CA THR A 301 11.35 -11.99 4.52
C THR A 301 9.95 -12.29 4.00
N PRO A 302 9.66 -12.16 2.70
CA PRO A 302 8.39 -12.60 2.14
C PRO A 302 8.14 -14.08 2.43
N GLU A 303 6.92 -14.43 2.82
CA GLU A 303 6.51 -15.81 3.12
C GLU A 303 5.59 -16.38 2.04
N VAL A 304 4.87 -15.51 1.32
CA VAL A 304 3.92 -15.90 0.28
C VAL A 304 4.59 -15.83 -1.09
N ASN A 305 4.77 -16.99 -1.74
CA ASN A 305 5.25 -17.00 -3.12
C ASN A 305 4.18 -16.51 -4.10
N PHE A 306 4.61 -16.00 -5.26
CA PHE A 306 3.70 -15.34 -6.20
C PHE A 306 2.57 -16.26 -6.70
N LYS A 307 2.84 -17.53 -7.00
CA LYS A 307 1.82 -18.46 -7.55
C LYS A 307 0.73 -18.77 -6.54
N ASP A 308 1.10 -19.05 -5.29
CA ASP A 308 0.13 -19.37 -4.24
C ASP A 308 -0.70 -18.14 -3.88
N GLY A 309 -0.06 -16.98 -3.73
CA GLY A 309 -0.75 -15.73 -3.46
C GLY A 309 -1.62 -15.26 -4.63
N LEU A 310 -1.20 -15.49 -5.87
CA LEU A 310 -2.03 -15.22 -7.05
C LEU A 310 -3.28 -16.11 -7.04
N LYS A 311 -3.11 -17.41 -6.77
CA LYS A 311 -4.23 -18.33 -6.66
C LYS A 311 -5.23 -17.89 -5.59
N GLU A 312 -4.77 -17.57 -4.38
CA GLU A 312 -5.63 -17.03 -3.31
C GLU A 312 -6.39 -15.78 -3.77
N THR A 313 -5.69 -14.87 -4.44
CA THR A 313 -6.26 -13.63 -4.97
C THR A 313 -7.38 -13.91 -5.97
N LEU A 314 -7.15 -14.83 -6.90
CA LEU A 314 -8.11 -15.19 -7.94
C LEU A 314 -9.30 -15.98 -7.37
N ASP A 315 -9.07 -16.87 -6.39
CA ASP A 315 -10.14 -17.54 -5.64
C ASP A 315 -11.05 -16.51 -4.96
N TRP A 316 -10.44 -15.48 -4.35
CA TRP A 316 -11.21 -14.40 -3.70
C TRP A 316 -12.09 -13.64 -4.72
N TYR A 317 -11.57 -13.30 -5.92
CA TYR A 317 -12.36 -12.61 -6.95
C TYR A 317 -13.49 -13.46 -7.49
N LYS A 318 -13.32 -14.79 -7.62
CA LYS A 318 -14.42 -15.69 -8.03
C LYS A 318 -15.64 -15.60 -7.10
N VAL A 319 -15.39 -15.46 -5.80
CA VAL A 319 -16.45 -15.44 -4.78
C VAL A 319 -16.99 -14.01 -4.57
N ASN A 320 -16.15 -12.99 -4.72
CA ASN A 320 -16.46 -11.61 -4.37
C ASN A 320 -16.62 -10.71 -5.61
N GLN A 321 -17.20 -11.24 -6.69
CA GLN A 321 -17.53 -10.43 -7.87
C GLN A 321 -18.44 -9.26 -7.46
N GLN A 322 -18.11 -8.06 -7.96
CA GLN A 322 -18.98 -6.89 -7.84
C GLN A 322 -19.83 -6.79 -9.10
N GLU A 323 -21.12 -6.65 -8.92
CA GLU A 323 -22.06 -6.26 -9.97
C GLU A 323 -21.79 -4.83 -10.48
#